data_2eeac4aee1c2d4984232f1ecf8fd2ee3
#
_entry.id   2eeac4aee1c2d4984232f1ecf8fd2ee3
#
_cell.length_a   1.000
_cell.length_b   1.000
_cell.length_c   1.000
_cell.angle_alpha   90.00
_cell.angle_beta   90.00
_cell.angle_gamma   90.00
#
_symmetry.space_group_name_H-M   'P 1'
#
loop_
_entity.id
_entity.type
_entity.pdbx_description
1 polymer ?
#
loop_
_entity_poly.entity_id
_entity_poly.type
_entity_poly.pdbx_seq_one_letter_code
_entity_poly.pdbx_strand_id
1 'polypeptide(L)'
;QKQLENGGIFIFDSWKNQKITDWDSILEDDEPDLILAASGDYVFKETVAALQVLLHDVAQVKIRLIYVQALCGKGIGTFENTLSKSDFVKIFTKDKPVIFAFHGYAKTLKSILFDYQNPARIQINGYEEKGSTTTPFDMLARNKVSRYDIAARALNSVSKGDEVFESLVKEYRKRQDDALRFARENSVDAPEIENWGYLKFY
;
A
#
# COMPACT_ATOMS: atom_id res chain seq x y z
N GLN A 1 -18.89 -10.74 3.04
CA GLN A 1 -19.88 -10.26 4.03
C GLN A 1 -19.18 -9.73 5.29
N LYS A 2 -18.36 -10.54 6.02
CA LYS A 2 -17.61 -10.09 7.21
C LYS A 2 -16.75 -8.84 7.00
N GLN A 3 -16.13 -8.69 5.82
CA GLN A 3 -15.32 -7.51 5.49
C GLN A 3 -16.18 -6.23 5.42
N LEU A 4 -17.40 -6.33 4.90
CA LEU A 4 -18.35 -5.21 4.85
C LEU A 4 -18.88 -4.86 6.24
N GLU A 5 -19.11 -5.86 7.08
CA GLU A 5 -19.50 -5.70 8.48
C GLU A 5 -18.42 -4.97 9.28
N ASN A 6 -17.14 -5.18 8.93
CA ASN A 6 -15.96 -4.51 9.48
C ASN A 6 -15.57 -3.25 8.69
N GLY A 7 -16.52 -2.44 8.24
CA GLY A 7 -16.25 -1.16 7.59
C GLY A 7 -15.55 -1.23 6.22
N GLY A 8 -15.55 -2.41 5.58
CA GLY A 8 -14.87 -2.61 4.30
C GLY A 8 -13.35 -2.58 4.40
N ILE A 9 -12.77 -2.87 5.57
CA ILE A 9 -11.32 -2.91 5.78
C ILE A 9 -10.85 -4.37 5.82
N PHE A 10 -9.85 -4.68 4.98
CA PHE A 10 -9.13 -5.95 5.00
C PHE A 10 -7.75 -5.72 5.60
N ILE A 11 -7.29 -6.59 6.49
CA ILE A 11 -5.99 -6.52 7.15
C ILE A 11 -5.28 -7.87 7.05
N PHE A 12 -4.00 -7.84 6.72
CA PHE A 12 -3.13 -9.01 6.68
C PHE A 12 -1.77 -8.68 7.30
N ASP A 13 -1.34 -9.45 8.28
CA ASP A 13 -0.05 -9.33 8.94
C ASP A 13 0.94 -10.34 8.37
N SER A 14 1.96 -9.88 7.63
CA SER A 14 2.89 -10.73 6.89
C SER A 14 3.71 -11.65 7.78
N TRP A 15 4.16 -11.18 8.94
CA TRP A 15 4.99 -11.95 9.86
C TRP A 15 4.24 -13.07 10.58
N LYS A 16 2.90 -12.99 10.60
CA LYS A 16 2.01 -14.04 11.11
C LYS A 16 1.45 -14.90 10.00
N ASN A 17 1.59 -14.46 8.76
CA ASN A 17 0.86 -15.01 7.60
C ASN A 17 -0.63 -15.13 7.89
N GLN A 18 -1.21 -14.08 8.50
CA GLN A 18 -2.56 -14.12 9.05
C GLN A 18 -3.42 -12.97 8.56
N LYS A 19 -4.62 -13.30 8.11
CA LYS A 19 -5.70 -12.34 7.88
C LYS A 19 -6.37 -11.99 9.21
N ILE A 20 -6.47 -10.70 9.51
CA ILE A 20 -7.16 -10.20 10.70
C ILE A 20 -8.60 -9.90 10.32
N THR A 21 -9.55 -10.58 10.98
CA THR A 21 -10.99 -10.41 10.78
C THR A 21 -11.66 -9.64 11.91
N ASP A 22 -10.96 -9.50 13.02
CA ASP A 22 -11.37 -8.76 14.21
C ASP A 22 -10.18 -7.92 14.69
N TRP A 23 -10.26 -6.60 14.56
CA TRP A 23 -9.18 -5.71 14.99
C TRP A 23 -9.07 -5.54 16.51
N ASP A 24 -10.07 -5.94 17.28
CA ASP A 24 -9.94 -6.01 18.74
C ASP A 24 -8.99 -7.13 19.19
N SER A 25 -8.70 -8.09 18.29
CA SER A 25 -7.67 -9.12 18.50
C SER A 25 -6.23 -8.63 18.25
N ILE A 26 -6.04 -7.41 17.76
CA ILE A 26 -4.70 -6.85 17.53
C ILE A 26 -4.08 -6.49 18.89
N LEU A 27 -2.97 -7.13 19.22
CA LEU A 27 -2.23 -6.88 20.45
C LEU A 27 -1.35 -5.63 20.29
N GLU A 28 -1.30 -4.78 21.32
CA GLU A 28 -0.50 -3.54 21.32
C GLU A 28 1.01 -3.80 21.17
N ASP A 29 1.52 -4.91 21.70
CA ASP A 29 2.95 -5.26 21.66
C ASP A 29 3.39 -5.93 20.35
N ASP A 30 2.47 -6.21 19.41
CA ASP A 30 2.76 -6.91 18.18
C ASP A 30 2.50 -6.01 16.96
N GLU A 31 3.26 -4.96 16.88
CA GLU A 31 3.15 -3.97 15.82
C GLU A 31 3.99 -4.32 14.57
N PRO A 32 3.54 -3.92 13.38
CA PRO A 32 4.37 -3.94 12.18
C PRO A 32 5.52 -2.93 12.26
N ASP A 33 6.55 -3.11 11.44
CA ASP A 33 7.58 -2.10 11.20
C ASP A 33 7.07 -1.00 10.26
N LEU A 34 6.22 -1.38 9.30
CA LEU A 34 5.57 -0.48 8.35
C LEU A 34 4.21 -1.02 7.90
N ILE A 35 3.42 -0.12 7.33
CA ILE A 35 2.09 -0.44 6.79
C ILE A 35 2.06 -0.10 5.30
N LEU A 36 1.62 -1.07 4.49
CA LEU A 36 1.21 -0.87 3.12
C LEU A 36 -0.31 -0.79 3.07
N ALA A 37 -0.84 0.33 2.63
CA ALA A 37 -2.28 0.53 2.53
C ALA A 37 -2.70 0.87 1.10
N ALA A 38 -3.89 0.45 0.71
CA ALA A 38 -4.46 0.80 -0.58
C ALA A 38 -5.97 1.03 -0.50
N SER A 39 -6.48 1.88 -1.40
CA SER A 39 -7.91 2.03 -1.67
C SER A 39 -8.13 2.15 -3.19
N GLY A 40 -8.84 1.16 -3.75
CA GLY A 40 -9.07 0.94 -5.17
C GLY A 40 -8.34 -0.30 -5.71
N ASP A 41 -8.97 -1.03 -6.61
CA ASP A 41 -8.55 -2.38 -7.02
C ASP A 41 -7.19 -2.42 -7.72
N TYR A 42 -6.97 -1.51 -8.69
CA TYR A 42 -5.70 -1.48 -9.43
C TYR A 42 -4.50 -1.18 -8.53
N VAL A 43 -4.62 -0.19 -7.65
CA VAL A 43 -3.55 0.16 -6.72
C VAL A 43 -3.39 -0.89 -5.62
N PHE A 44 -4.47 -1.61 -5.26
CA PHE A 44 -4.37 -2.74 -4.33
C PHE A 44 -3.60 -3.91 -4.94
N LYS A 45 -3.85 -4.24 -6.22
CA LYS A 45 -3.06 -5.23 -6.98
C LYS A 45 -1.57 -4.92 -6.89
N GLU A 46 -1.19 -3.67 -7.15
CA GLU A 46 0.20 -3.23 -7.08
C GLU A 46 0.76 -3.24 -5.65
N THR A 47 -0.06 -2.91 -4.65
CA THR A 47 0.34 -2.96 -3.25
C THR A 47 0.61 -4.38 -2.77
N VAL A 48 -0.20 -5.36 -3.21
CA VAL A 48 0.03 -6.78 -2.95
C VAL A 48 1.30 -7.27 -3.65
N ALA A 49 1.55 -6.83 -4.90
CA ALA A 49 2.78 -7.14 -5.63
C ALA A 49 4.02 -6.55 -4.93
N ALA A 50 3.92 -5.32 -4.43
CA ALA A 50 4.98 -4.69 -3.63
C ALA A 50 5.26 -5.48 -2.35
N LEU A 51 4.21 -5.94 -1.65
CA LEU A 51 4.38 -6.80 -0.47
C LEU A 51 5.14 -8.08 -0.82
N GLN A 52 4.81 -8.76 -1.94
CA GLN A 52 5.52 -9.98 -2.35
C GLN A 52 7.01 -9.73 -2.65
N VAL A 53 7.32 -8.63 -3.36
CA VAL A 53 8.70 -8.22 -3.63
C VAL A 53 9.45 -8.01 -2.31
N LEU A 54 8.85 -7.28 -1.38
CA LEU A 54 9.45 -7.02 -0.07
C LEU A 54 9.62 -8.28 0.78
N LEU A 55 8.65 -9.19 0.79
CA LEU A 55 8.76 -10.45 1.52
C LEU A 55 9.85 -11.37 0.97
N HIS A 56 10.12 -11.30 -0.33
CA HIS A 56 11.22 -12.01 -0.96
C HIS A 56 12.58 -11.42 -0.57
N ASP A 57 12.70 -10.08 -0.61
CA ASP A 57 13.99 -9.40 -0.50
C ASP A 57 14.36 -9.02 0.95
N VAL A 58 13.35 -8.80 1.82
CA VAL A 58 13.52 -8.32 3.21
C VAL A 58 12.53 -8.99 4.17
N ALA A 59 12.53 -10.32 4.20
CA ALA A 59 11.59 -11.14 4.98
C ALA A 59 11.56 -10.83 6.49
N GLN A 60 12.61 -10.19 7.03
CA GLN A 60 12.70 -9.79 8.43
C GLN A 60 11.82 -8.57 8.77
N VAL A 61 11.37 -7.80 7.78
CA VAL A 61 10.54 -6.61 8.00
C VAL A 61 9.08 -7.04 8.21
N LYS A 62 8.51 -6.66 9.34
CA LYS A 62 7.08 -6.92 9.65
C LYS A 62 6.20 -5.92 8.90
N ILE A 63 5.43 -6.41 7.94
CA ILE A 63 4.58 -5.56 7.09
C ILE A 63 3.11 -5.88 7.34
N ARG A 64 2.31 -4.88 7.68
CA ARG A 64 0.85 -4.96 7.67
C ARG A 64 0.32 -4.45 6.34
N LEU A 65 -0.44 -5.30 5.64
CA LEU A 65 -1.19 -4.91 4.45
C LEU A 65 -2.61 -4.53 4.84
N ILE A 66 -3.07 -3.37 4.38
CA ILE A 66 -4.43 -2.89 4.64
C ILE A 66 -5.08 -2.53 3.29
N TYR A 67 -6.28 -3.07 3.05
CA TYR A 67 -7.13 -2.61 1.96
C TYR A 67 -8.35 -1.89 2.52
N VAL A 68 -8.53 -0.64 2.13
CA VAL A 68 -9.66 0.19 2.55
C VAL A 68 -10.63 0.29 1.38
N GLN A 69 -11.72 -0.44 1.45
CA GLN A 69 -12.76 -0.43 0.42
C GLN A 69 -13.69 0.77 0.55
N ALA A 70 -14.00 1.16 1.81
CA ALA A 70 -14.94 2.22 2.09
C ALA A 70 -14.24 3.46 2.67
N LEU A 71 -14.40 4.60 1.98
CA LEU A 71 -13.98 5.93 2.44
C LEU A 71 -15.17 6.73 3.02
N CYS A 72 -16.20 6.02 3.48
CA CYS A 72 -17.41 6.56 4.09
C CYS A 72 -18.11 5.48 4.92
N GLY A 73 -19.20 5.82 5.58
CA GLY A 73 -19.93 4.89 6.43
C GLY A 73 -19.06 4.38 7.58
N LYS A 74 -18.96 3.05 7.77
CA LYS A 74 -18.11 2.42 8.80
C LYS A 74 -16.62 2.36 8.44
N GLY A 75 -16.21 2.84 7.26
CA GLY A 75 -14.83 2.88 6.85
C GLY A 75 -14.08 4.12 7.36
N ILE A 76 -12.98 4.48 6.69
CA ILE A 76 -12.24 5.71 7.00
C ILE A 76 -13.01 6.90 6.42
N GLY A 77 -13.23 7.96 7.22
CA GLY A 77 -13.93 9.13 6.73
C GLY A 77 -14.25 10.16 7.81
N THR A 78 -15.04 11.16 7.43
CA THR A 78 -15.45 12.28 8.28
C THR A 78 -16.94 12.27 8.60
N PHE A 79 -17.67 11.23 8.19
CA PHE A 79 -19.13 11.11 8.40
C PHE A 79 -19.43 10.38 9.70
N GLU A 80 -20.67 10.48 10.15
CA GLU A 80 -21.16 9.70 11.29
C GLU A 80 -20.94 8.19 11.05
N ASN A 81 -20.60 7.47 12.11
CA ASN A 81 -20.30 6.04 12.11
C ASN A 81 -19.03 5.60 11.35
N THR A 82 -18.11 6.51 11.05
CA THR A 82 -16.80 6.14 10.53
C THR A 82 -15.92 5.51 11.62
N LEU A 83 -14.83 4.90 11.18
CA LEU A 83 -13.82 4.32 12.07
C LEU A 83 -13.42 5.31 13.17
N SER A 84 -13.52 4.90 14.42
CA SER A 84 -13.09 5.73 15.54
C SER A 84 -11.59 6.01 15.52
N LYS A 85 -11.14 7.09 16.18
CA LYS A 85 -9.70 7.39 16.31
C LYS A 85 -8.94 6.26 17.02
N SER A 86 -9.56 5.62 18.01
CA SER A 86 -8.98 4.48 18.71
C SER A 86 -8.83 3.26 17.80
N ASP A 87 -9.85 2.92 17.02
CA ASP A 87 -9.78 1.80 16.09
C ASP A 87 -8.81 2.08 14.93
N PHE A 88 -8.74 3.34 14.47
CA PHE A 88 -7.73 3.74 13.50
C PHE A 88 -6.32 3.48 14.04
N VAL A 89 -6.04 3.82 15.30
CA VAL A 89 -4.75 3.55 15.93
C VAL A 89 -4.46 2.06 16.07
N LYS A 90 -5.45 1.24 16.40
CA LYS A 90 -5.28 -0.23 16.42
C LYS A 90 -4.88 -0.78 15.05
N ILE A 91 -5.54 -0.32 13.98
CA ILE A 91 -5.35 -0.82 12.61
C ILE A 91 -4.06 -0.26 11.99
N PHE A 92 -3.91 1.08 12.05
CA PHE A 92 -2.82 1.82 11.41
C PHE A 92 -1.65 2.14 12.32
N THR A 93 -1.67 1.67 13.56
CA THR A 93 -0.72 2.01 14.64
C THR A 93 -0.71 3.51 14.97
N LYS A 94 0.12 3.92 15.91
CA LYS A 94 0.23 5.32 16.35
C LYS A 94 1.30 6.09 15.56
N ASP A 95 2.42 5.46 15.24
CA ASP A 95 3.64 6.12 14.78
C ASP A 95 4.36 5.42 13.62
N LYS A 96 3.99 4.18 13.29
CA LYS A 96 4.66 3.45 12.20
C LYS A 96 4.40 4.11 10.84
N PRO A 97 5.37 4.10 9.92
CA PRO A 97 5.20 4.67 8.59
C PRO A 97 4.11 3.93 7.80
N VAL A 98 3.33 4.68 7.04
CA VAL A 98 2.28 4.16 6.17
C VAL A 98 2.54 4.61 4.74
N ILE A 99 2.64 3.67 3.82
CA ILE A 99 2.65 3.93 2.38
C ILE A 99 1.25 3.63 1.85
N PHE A 100 0.52 4.66 1.46
CA PHE A 100 -0.88 4.55 1.04
C PHE A 100 -1.02 4.81 -0.46
N ALA A 101 -1.35 3.79 -1.24
CA ALA A 101 -1.68 3.90 -2.65
C ALA A 101 -3.19 4.13 -2.83
N PHE A 102 -3.57 5.20 -3.50
CA PHE A 102 -4.97 5.60 -3.67
C PHE A 102 -5.37 5.70 -5.14
N HIS A 103 -6.47 5.05 -5.52
CA HIS A 103 -7.05 5.16 -6.85
C HIS A 103 -7.96 6.39 -6.97
N GLY A 104 -7.40 7.53 -6.63
CA GLY A 104 -8.05 8.84 -6.67
C GLY A 104 -7.05 9.93 -6.32
N TYR A 105 -7.52 11.16 -6.17
CA TYR A 105 -6.64 12.29 -5.86
C TYR A 105 -6.09 12.22 -4.43
N ALA A 106 -4.78 12.22 -4.28
CA ALA A 106 -4.11 12.15 -2.98
C ALA A 106 -4.57 13.25 -2.00
N LYS A 107 -4.94 14.45 -2.50
CA LYS A 107 -5.47 15.54 -1.68
C LYS A 107 -6.78 15.17 -0.99
N THR A 108 -7.66 14.46 -1.68
CA THR A 108 -8.94 14.00 -1.12
C THR A 108 -8.71 13.06 0.07
N LEU A 109 -7.83 12.07 -0.11
CA LEU A 109 -7.52 11.14 0.99
C LEU A 109 -6.81 11.84 2.15
N LYS A 110 -5.93 12.80 1.88
CA LYS A 110 -5.29 13.63 2.91
C LYS A 110 -6.31 14.40 3.74
N SER A 111 -7.34 14.99 3.13
CA SER A 111 -8.39 15.69 3.86
C SER A 111 -9.21 14.74 4.74
N ILE A 112 -9.50 13.54 4.26
CA ILE A 112 -10.21 12.50 5.03
C ILE A 112 -9.40 12.06 6.25
N LEU A 113 -8.07 11.93 6.10
CA LEU A 113 -7.19 11.44 7.16
C LEU A 113 -6.72 12.54 8.13
N PHE A 114 -7.04 13.79 7.87
CA PHE A 114 -6.53 14.93 8.64
C PHE A 114 -6.90 14.87 10.13
N ASP A 115 -8.08 14.38 10.45
CA ASP A 115 -8.58 14.29 11.83
C ASP A 115 -8.06 13.05 12.59
N TYR A 116 -7.39 12.11 11.90
CA TYR A 116 -6.78 10.97 12.55
C TYR A 116 -5.40 11.30 13.11
N GLN A 117 -4.99 10.56 14.13
CA GLN A 117 -3.75 10.82 14.85
C GLN A 117 -2.52 10.68 13.94
N ASN A 118 -1.60 11.68 14.04
CA ASN A 118 -0.32 11.71 13.35
C ASN A 118 -0.40 11.45 11.83
N PRO A 119 -1.16 12.23 11.04
CA PRO A 119 -1.30 11.99 9.62
C PRO A 119 0.00 12.25 8.83
N ALA A 120 0.98 12.97 9.39
CA ALA A 120 2.24 13.30 8.71
C ALA A 120 3.08 12.07 8.33
N ARG A 121 2.96 10.95 9.06
CA ARG A 121 3.64 9.68 8.77
C ARG A 121 3.03 8.91 7.59
N ILE A 122 1.85 9.35 7.11
CA ILE A 122 1.12 8.67 6.04
C ILE A 122 1.52 9.30 4.70
N GLN A 123 2.32 8.57 3.94
CA GLN A 123 2.73 8.96 2.58
C GLN A 123 1.68 8.51 1.58
N ILE A 124 0.90 9.45 1.06
CA ILE A 124 -0.18 9.16 0.12
C ILE A 124 0.25 9.50 -1.30
N ASN A 125 0.12 8.53 -2.20
CA ASN A 125 0.21 8.71 -3.63
C ASN A 125 -1.10 8.30 -4.29
N GLY A 126 -1.43 8.98 -5.37
CA GLY A 126 -2.66 8.76 -6.10
C GLY A 126 -2.62 9.41 -7.47
N TYR A 127 -3.78 9.53 -8.08
CA TYR A 127 -3.91 10.06 -9.43
C TYR A 127 -3.36 11.47 -9.55
N GLU A 128 -2.52 11.68 -10.57
CA GLU A 128 -2.03 12.96 -11.05
C GLU A 128 -2.46 13.11 -12.51
N GLU A 129 -3.18 14.17 -12.85
CA GLU A 129 -3.65 14.43 -14.23
C GLU A 129 -2.47 14.77 -15.15
N LYS A 130 -1.81 13.74 -15.67
CA LYS A 130 -0.70 13.90 -16.63
C LYS A 130 -1.09 13.49 -18.06
N GLY A 131 -2.37 13.38 -18.35
CA GLY A 131 -3.01 13.15 -19.62
C GLY A 131 -2.18 12.42 -20.68
N SER A 132 -2.23 11.09 -20.74
CA SER A 132 -1.72 10.34 -21.89
C SER A 132 -2.38 8.97 -21.96
N THR A 133 -2.62 8.49 -23.18
CA THR A 133 -2.95 7.07 -23.39
C THR A 133 -1.67 6.28 -23.28
N THR A 134 -1.63 5.31 -22.37
CA THR A 134 -0.46 4.48 -22.11
C THR A 134 -0.90 3.12 -21.54
N THR A 135 0.06 2.21 -21.27
CA THR A 135 -0.25 0.93 -20.65
C THR A 135 -0.67 1.10 -19.19
N PRO A 136 -1.43 0.15 -18.60
CA PRO A 136 -1.86 0.21 -17.21
C PRO A 136 -0.69 0.40 -16.23
N PHE A 137 0.41 -0.32 -16.41
CA PHE A 137 1.57 -0.21 -15.53
C PHE A 137 2.28 1.14 -15.65
N ASP A 138 2.46 1.67 -16.89
CA ASP A 138 3.05 3.02 -17.09
C ASP A 138 2.18 4.08 -16.43
N MET A 139 0.85 3.96 -16.48
CA MET A 139 -0.05 4.88 -15.78
C MET A 139 0.15 4.83 -14.27
N LEU A 140 0.26 3.64 -13.68
CA LEU A 140 0.49 3.47 -12.25
C LEU A 140 1.87 4.00 -11.82
N ALA A 141 2.91 3.80 -12.64
CA ALA A 141 4.24 4.34 -12.39
C ALA A 141 4.27 5.88 -12.45
N ARG A 142 3.58 6.50 -13.43
CA ARG A 142 3.43 7.96 -13.51
C ARG A 142 2.76 8.55 -12.27
N ASN A 143 1.80 7.83 -11.70
CA ASN A 143 1.12 8.19 -10.47
C ASN A 143 1.89 7.78 -9.20
N LYS A 144 3.07 7.18 -9.37
CA LYS A 144 3.94 6.70 -8.28
C LYS A 144 3.25 5.70 -7.34
N VAL A 145 2.42 4.85 -7.92
CA VAL A 145 1.67 3.78 -7.24
C VAL A 145 1.93 2.42 -7.87
N SER A 146 3.01 2.25 -8.65
CA SER A 146 3.48 0.96 -9.11
C SER A 146 4.05 0.13 -7.95
N ARG A 147 4.13 -1.19 -8.11
CA ARG A 147 4.73 -2.10 -7.12
C ARG A 147 6.14 -1.70 -6.72
N TYR A 148 6.94 -1.24 -7.65
CA TYR A 148 8.31 -0.80 -7.39
C TYR A 148 8.39 0.56 -6.69
N ASP A 149 7.48 1.49 -7.00
CA ASP A 149 7.39 2.76 -6.26
C ASP A 149 6.97 2.54 -4.81
N ILE A 150 5.99 1.68 -4.59
CA ILE A 150 5.49 1.33 -3.25
C ILE A 150 6.60 0.64 -2.45
N ALA A 151 7.25 -0.38 -3.03
CA ALA A 151 8.34 -1.10 -2.37
C ALA A 151 9.55 -0.20 -2.04
N ALA A 152 9.97 0.63 -2.97
CA ALA A 152 11.07 1.57 -2.76
C ALA A 152 10.78 2.56 -1.63
N ARG A 153 9.56 3.09 -1.54
CA ARG A 153 9.16 3.99 -0.45
C ARG A 153 9.06 3.28 0.88
N ALA A 154 8.55 2.04 0.87
CA ALA A 154 8.50 1.21 2.05
C ALA A 154 9.90 1.07 2.66
N LEU A 155 10.90 0.66 1.85
CA LEU A 155 12.27 0.53 2.32
C LEU A 155 12.86 1.88 2.80
N ASN A 156 12.67 2.96 2.05
CA ASN A 156 13.15 4.28 2.44
C ASN A 156 12.56 4.75 3.78
N SER A 157 11.34 4.32 4.12
CA SER A 157 10.69 4.71 5.37
C SER A 157 11.23 3.99 6.62
N VAL A 158 11.91 2.85 6.43
CA VAL A 158 12.46 2.02 7.52
C VAL A 158 13.97 1.83 7.46
N SER A 159 14.64 2.29 6.41
CA SER A 159 16.05 1.98 6.12
C SER A 159 17.04 2.53 7.18
N LYS A 160 16.73 3.68 7.78
CA LYS A 160 17.63 4.36 8.76
C LYS A 160 19.10 4.39 8.31
N GLY A 161 19.37 4.42 7.00
CA GLY A 161 20.72 4.38 6.43
C GLY A 161 21.30 2.99 6.18
N ASP A 162 20.46 1.95 6.12
CA ASP A 162 20.88 0.59 5.78
C ASP A 162 21.27 0.52 4.28
N GLU A 163 22.55 0.24 4.00
CA GLU A 163 23.10 0.16 2.63
C GLU A 163 22.42 -0.93 1.79
N VAL A 164 21.98 -2.03 2.42
CA VAL A 164 21.26 -3.11 1.72
C VAL A 164 19.93 -2.59 1.21
N PHE A 165 19.18 -1.85 2.04
CA PHE A 165 17.92 -1.26 1.63
C PHE A 165 18.10 -0.20 0.54
N GLU A 166 19.14 0.61 0.64
CA GLU A 166 19.48 1.58 -0.42
C GLU A 166 19.81 0.90 -1.76
N SER A 167 20.53 -0.22 -1.72
CA SER A 167 20.82 -1.03 -2.90
C SER A 167 19.55 -1.62 -3.53
N LEU A 168 18.65 -2.17 -2.72
CA LEU A 168 17.37 -2.70 -3.17
C LEU A 168 16.48 -1.61 -3.78
N VAL A 169 16.45 -0.42 -3.21
CA VAL A 169 15.73 0.73 -3.79
C VAL A 169 16.24 1.06 -5.20
N LYS A 170 17.56 1.04 -5.41
CA LYS A 170 18.16 1.25 -6.75
C LYS A 170 17.74 0.13 -7.72
N GLU A 171 17.73 -1.11 -7.25
CA GLU A 171 17.28 -2.24 -8.06
C GLU A 171 15.80 -2.15 -8.43
N TYR A 172 14.92 -1.77 -7.50
CA TYR A 172 13.48 -1.57 -7.81
C TYR A 172 13.28 -0.47 -8.85
N ARG A 173 14.04 0.62 -8.78
CA ARG A 173 14.03 1.67 -9.80
C ARG A 173 14.43 1.13 -11.17
N LYS A 174 15.50 0.34 -11.22
CA LYS A 174 15.95 -0.29 -12.45
C LYS A 174 14.90 -1.24 -13.03
N ARG A 175 14.29 -2.12 -12.21
CA ARG A 175 13.22 -3.02 -12.66
C ARG A 175 12.02 -2.23 -13.22
N GLN A 176 11.66 -1.12 -12.59
CA GLN A 176 10.60 -0.24 -13.11
C GLN A 176 10.98 0.36 -14.45
N ASP A 177 12.19 0.89 -14.60
CA ASP A 177 12.66 1.51 -15.84
C ASP A 177 12.73 0.49 -16.98
N ASP A 178 13.13 -0.75 -16.70
CA ASP A 178 13.16 -1.86 -17.67
C ASP A 178 11.75 -2.22 -18.13
N ALA A 179 10.79 -2.35 -17.20
CA ALA A 179 9.39 -2.62 -17.53
C ALA A 179 8.75 -1.47 -18.34
N LEU A 180 9.04 -0.23 -18.00
CA LEU A 180 8.56 0.95 -18.74
C LEU A 180 9.18 1.06 -20.13
N ARG A 181 10.46 0.68 -20.29
CA ARG A 181 11.10 0.62 -21.60
C ARG A 181 10.42 -0.43 -22.47
N PHE A 182 10.19 -1.63 -21.95
CA PHE A 182 9.46 -2.69 -22.66
C PHE A 182 8.06 -2.21 -23.11
N ALA A 183 7.33 -1.55 -22.21
CA ALA A 183 6.00 -1.04 -22.54
C ALA A 183 6.00 0.00 -23.66
N ARG A 184 7.00 0.87 -23.71
CA ARG A 184 7.16 1.87 -24.79
C ARG A 184 7.50 1.24 -26.13
N GLU A 185 8.32 0.18 -26.14
CA GLU A 185 8.75 -0.51 -27.36
C GLU A 185 7.67 -1.43 -27.92
N ASN A 186 6.83 -2.03 -27.06
CA ASN A 186 5.88 -3.07 -27.44
C ASN A 186 4.40 -2.64 -27.33
N SER A 187 4.11 -1.48 -26.76
CA SER A 187 2.73 -0.98 -26.52
C SER A 187 1.88 -1.87 -25.61
N VAL A 188 2.50 -2.75 -24.83
CA VAL A 188 1.88 -3.63 -23.82
C VAL A 188 2.77 -3.67 -22.60
N ASP A 189 2.21 -4.00 -21.43
CA ASP A 189 3.02 -4.17 -20.22
C ASP A 189 3.94 -5.39 -20.32
N ALA A 190 5.06 -5.37 -19.61
CA ALA A 190 6.04 -6.43 -19.61
C ALA A 190 5.44 -7.73 -19.03
N PRO A 191 5.85 -8.94 -19.55
CA PRO A 191 5.28 -10.22 -19.11
C PRO A 191 5.33 -10.45 -17.60
N GLU A 192 6.37 -10.01 -16.90
CA GLU A 192 6.49 -10.10 -15.46
C GLU A 192 5.52 -9.19 -14.70
N ILE A 193 4.97 -8.17 -15.36
CA ILE A 193 3.93 -7.31 -14.83
C ILE A 193 2.55 -7.95 -15.05
N GLU A 194 2.29 -8.45 -16.26
CA GLU A 194 1.02 -9.04 -16.69
C GLU A 194 0.75 -10.40 -16.02
N ASN A 195 1.74 -11.29 -16.02
CA ASN A 195 1.61 -12.68 -15.58
C ASN A 195 1.99 -12.86 -14.09
N TRP A 196 1.95 -11.79 -13.32
CA TRP A 196 2.29 -11.85 -11.93
C TRP A 196 1.29 -12.71 -11.13
N GLY A 197 1.83 -13.73 -10.42
CA GLY A 197 1.03 -14.62 -9.58
C GLY A 197 0.64 -13.97 -8.25
N TYR A 198 -0.65 -13.94 -7.93
CA TYR A 198 -1.17 -13.34 -6.70
C TYR A 198 -0.79 -14.15 -5.45
N LEU A 199 -0.44 -13.45 -4.36
CA LEU A 199 -0.46 -14.02 -3.02
C LEU A 199 -1.86 -14.57 -2.72
N LYS A 200 -1.93 -15.83 -2.33
CA LYS A 200 -3.18 -16.40 -1.83
C LYS A 200 -3.25 -16.09 -0.34
N PHE A 201 -4.15 -15.20 0.03
CA PHE A 201 -4.49 -14.95 1.44
C PHE A 201 -5.48 -16.03 1.89
N TYR A 202 -5.01 -17.04 2.58
CA TYR A 202 -5.84 -18.10 3.15
C TYR A 202 -6.46 -17.68 4.48
#